data_6b94ca4e383cac2664ae7224282779e6
#
_entry.id   6b94ca4e383cac2664ae7224282779e6
#
_cell.length_a   1.000
_cell.length_b   1.000
_cell.length_c   1.000
_cell.angle_alpha   90.00
_cell.angle_beta   90.00
_cell.angle_gamma   90.00
#
_symmetry.space_group_name_H-M   'P 1'
#
loop_
_entity.id
_entity.type
_entity.pdbx_description
1 polymer ?
#
loop_
_entity_poly.entity_id
_entity_poly.type
_entity_poly.pdbx_seq_one_letter_code
_entity_poly.pdbx_strand_id
1 'polypeptide(L)'
;MSSEETTCQTEVVEQPTKPKTIIKINNNKLHQDELKQRNNAEISLKEKNNLQEKEIEDNKVKLLSYTNSQTAKNGYKEEELVCKDLNNKLIKEAFTPMLGDNYNECNRITGNHKCDIQSDNKILKGQVKKYKKGQFQQLDRHWISCLINNIPELNEVSQILKDLFEYPLLPNGTHVDKSKHIKKLCTSNYSQSILDNFLDLLNKFKRQILEYAFFGLNLEIQPEYLFGVEYENTKRNKIVVFKIEDVINYLEKLNFKISPRKTAILLGDDSTISLQRKGGDTGKKSSNQLQIKLILSNLIDKVPMLEYKL
;
A
#
# COMPACT_ATOMS: atom_id res chain seq x y z
N MET A 1 -45.88 -16.31 -80.04
CA MET A 1 -46.48 -15.13 -80.74
C MET A 1 -45.39 -14.08 -80.60
N SER A 2 -44.56 -13.99 -81.61
CA SER A 2 -44.59 -13.02 -82.73
C SER A 2 -44.44 -11.59 -82.22
N SER A 3 -43.50 -10.92 -82.55
CA SER A 3 -42.81 -10.29 -83.68
C SER A 3 -42.52 -8.86 -83.26
N GLU A 4 -41.68 -8.06 -83.70
CA GLU A 4 -41.08 -7.87 -84.98
C GLU A 4 -39.90 -6.82 -84.82
N GLU A 5 -38.97 -6.96 -85.67
CA GLU A 5 -37.85 -5.98 -85.92
C GLU A 5 -38.34 -4.62 -86.43
N THR A 6 -37.62 -3.61 -86.14
CA THR A 6 -37.52 -2.49 -87.06
C THR A 6 -36.07 -1.87 -86.99
N THR A 7 -35.33 -2.12 -87.99
CA THR A 7 -34.09 -1.52 -88.38
C THR A 7 -34.29 -0.05 -88.82
N CYS A 8 -33.46 0.83 -88.31
CA CYS A 8 -33.22 2.15 -88.95
C CYS A 8 -31.70 2.46 -89.03
N GLN A 9 -31.26 2.43 -90.24
CA GLN A 9 -29.90 2.90 -90.59
C GLN A 9 -29.93 4.41 -90.66
N THR A 10 -28.85 5.05 -90.10
CA THR A 10 -28.49 6.43 -90.46
C THR A 10 -26.96 6.56 -90.46
N GLU A 11 -26.54 7.21 -91.47
CA GLU A 11 -25.22 7.37 -92.03
C GLU A 11 -24.18 7.97 -91.08
N VAL A 12 -22.96 7.49 -91.23
CA VAL A 12 -21.76 7.95 -90.57
C VAL A 12 -21.18 9.20 -91.33
N VAL A 13 -21.07 10.32 -90.60
CA VAL A 13 -20.25 11.43 -90.99
C VAL A 13 -18.96 11.43 -90.15
N GLU A 14 -17.88 11.08 -90.79
CA GLU A 14 -16.53 11.19 -90.22
C GLU A 14 -16.11 12.63 -90.03
N GLN A 15 -15.80 13.04 -88.77
CA GLN A 15 -15.06 14.27 -88.50
C GLN A 15 -13.62 13.92 -88.03
N PRO A 16 -12.62 14.75 -88.34
CA PRO A 16 -11.20 14.44 -88.14
C PRO A 16 -10.83 14.48 -86.65
N THR A 17 -10.25 13.39 -86.21
CA THR A 17 -9.77 13.21 -84.84
C THR A 17 -8.50 14.03 -84.57
N LYS A 18 -8.57 14.98 -83.62
CA LYS A 18 -7.39 15.62 -83.03
C LYS A 18 -6.60 14.57 -82.22
N PRO A 19 -5.23 14.61 -82.18
CA PRO A 19 -4.44 13.66 -81.39
C PRO A 19 -4.68 13.89 -79.89
N LYS A 20 -5.21 12.91 -79.21
CA LYS A 20 -5.31 12.89 -77.75
C LYS A 20 -3.92 12.63 -77.19
N THR A 21 -3.30 13.64 -76.56
CA THR A 21 -2.10 13.47 -75.73
C THR A 21 -2.47 12.66 -74.50
N ILE A 22 -2.08 11.40 -74.47
CA ILE A 22 -2.27 10.52 -73.27
C ILE A 22 -1.16 10.90 -72.32
N ILE A 23 -1.48 11.71 -71.30
CA ILE A 23 -0.63 11.93 -70.16
C ILE A 23 -0.68 10.63 -69.34
N LYS A 24 0.33 9.78 -69.43
CA LYS A 24 0.52 8.63 -68.50
C LYS A 24 0.89 9.21 -67.15
N ILE A 25 -0.11 9.44 -66.28
CA ILE A 25 0.10 9.73 -64.87
C ILE A 25 0.66 8.47 -64.23
N ASN A 26 1.87 8.57 -63.68
CA ASN A 26 2.52 7.45 -63.06
C ASN A 26 1.89 7.23 -61.66
N ASN A 27 0.71 6.59 -61.64
CA ASN A 27 -0.09 6.32 -60.43
C ASN A 27 0.71 5.60 -59.33
N ASN A 28 1.75 4.84 -59.67
CA ASN A 28 2.59 4.14 -58.72
C ASN A 28 3.42 5.10 -57.83
N LYS A 29 3.87 6.22 -58.37
CA LYS A 29 4.65 7.21 -57.62
C LYS A 29 3.77 7.98 -56.63
N LEU A 30 2.56 8.36 -57.05
CA LEU A 30 1.59 9.06 -56.18
C LEU A 30 1.18 8.19 -55.02
N HIS A 31 0.89 6.90 -55.27
CA HIS A 31 0.52 5.94 -54.21
C HIS A 31 1.64 5.64 -53.21
N GLN A 32 2.89 5.60 -53.67
CA GLN A 32 4.07 5.45 -52.77
C GLN A 32 4.29 6.68 -51.89
N ASP A 33 4.09 7.87 -52.41
CA ASP A 33 4.22 9.11 -51.63
C ASP A 33 3.12 9.27 -50.58
N GLU A 34 1.89 8.88 -50.90
CA GLU A 34 0.79 8.81 -49.91
C GLU A 34 1.03 7.79 -48.81
N LEU A 35 1.56 6.60 -49.14
CA LEU A 35 1.93 5.58 -48.15
C LEU A 35 3.04 6.08 -47.23
N LYS A 36 4.05 6.76 -47.75
CA LYS A 36 5.11 7.38 -46.93
C LYS A 36 4.57 8.45 -46.00
N GLN A 37 3.65 9.31 -46.48
CA GLN A 37 3.04 10.34 -45.64
C GLN A 37 2.18 9.73 -44.52
N ARG A 38 1.42 8.68 -44.80
CA ARG A 38 0.62 7.94 -43.77
C ARG A 38 1.52 7.31 -42.71
N ASN A 39 2.58 6.62 -43.11
CA ASN A 39 3.54 6.01 -42.20
C ASN A 39 4.23 7.06 -41.31
N ASN A 40 4.64 8.19 -41.86
CA ASN A 40 5.26 9.28 -41.10
C ASN A 40 4.26 9.91 -40.09
N ALA A 41 2.99 10.06 -40.48
CA ALA A 41 1.95 10.56 -39.59
C ALA A 41 1.67 9.57 -38.44
N GLU A 42 1.67 8.27 -38.74
CA GLU A 42 1.47 7.23 -37.73
C GLU A 42 2.63 7.15 -36.73
N ILE A 43 3.87 7.28 -37.19
CA ILE A 43 5.06 7.34 -36.34
C ILE A 43 5.00 8.59 -35.45
N SER A 44 4.66 9.75 -35.98
CA SER A 44 4.53 10.99 -35.21
C SER A 44 3.43 10.92 -34.16
N LEU A 45 2.31 10.24 -34.46
CA LEU A 45 1.23 10.01 -33.50
C LEU A 45 1.67 9.05 -32.36
N LYS A 46 2.39 7.98 -32.68
CA LYS A 46 2.96 7.05 -31.67
C LYS A 46 3.96 7.75 -30.76
N GLU A 47 4.82 8.60 -31.31
CA GLU A 47 5.77 9.38 -30.50
C GLU A 47 5.08 10.38 -29.58
N LYS A 48 4.03 11.07 -30.04
CA LYS A 48 3.22 11.98 -29.20
C LYS A 48 2.50 11.22 -28.09
N ASN A 49 1.92 10.06 -28.39
CA ASN A 49 1.25 9.24 -27.38
C ASN A 49 2.24 8.74 -26.30
N ASN A 50 3.43 8.28 -26.70
CA ASN A 50 4.48 7.87 -25.79
C ASN A 50 4.97 9.01 -24.89
N LEU A 51 5.08 10.23 -25.42
CA LEU A 51 5.43 11.42 -24.64
C LEU A 51 4.34 11.77 -23.62
N GLN A 52 3.06 11.71 -24.00
CA GLN A 52 1.95 11.96 -23.10
C GLN A 52 1.85 10.89 -22.00
N GLU A 53 2.04 9.62 -22.32
CA GLU A 53 2.07 8.54 -21.33
C GLU A 53 3.19 8.74 -20.30
N LYS A 54 4.38 9.14 -20.77
CA LYS A 54 5.51 9.45 -19.89
C LYS A 54 5.23 10.64 -18.98
N GLU A 55 4.64 11.71 -19.51
CA GLU A 55 4.27 12.89 -18.72
C GLU A 55 3.20 12.56 -17.65
N ILE A 56 2.21 11.74 -17.99
CA ILE A 56 1.19 11.24 -17.05
C ILE A 56 1.85 10.42 -15.93
N GLU A 57 2.79 9.54 -16.27
CA GLU A 57 3.48 8.71 -15.25
C GLU A 57 4.39 9.58 -14.37
N ASP A 58 5.12 10.54 -14.91
CA ASP A 58 5.95 11.48 -14.15
C ASP A 58 5.10 12.34 -13.19
N ASN A 59 3.93 12.79 -13.62
CA ASN A 59 3.00 13.53 -12.77
C ASN A 59 2.40 12.66 -11.66
N LYS A 60 2.09 11.40 -11.94
CA LYS A 60 1.66 10.44 -10.91
C LYS A 60 2.74 10.22 -9.86
N VAL A 61 4.00 10.06 -10.27
CA VAL A 61 5.14 9.88 -9.36
C VAL A 61 5.32 11.13 -8.47
N LYS A 62 5.23 12.33 -9.05
CA LYS A 62 5.29 13.60 -8.27
C LYS A 62 4.15 13.70 -7.26
N LEU A 63 2.92 13.39 -7.66
CA LEU A 63 1.75 13.43 -6.77
C LEU A 63 1.88 12.41 -5.62
N LEU A 64 2.33 11.18 -5.91
CA LEU A 64 2.57 10.15 -4.89
C LEU A 64 3.68 10.56 -3.91
N SER A 65 4.76 11.17 -4.38
CA SER A 65 5.84 11.64 -3.50
C SER A 65 5.37 12.77 -2.60
N TYR A 66 4.59 13.72 -3.13
CA TYR A 66 3.97 14.78 -2.36
C TYR A 66 3.02 14.24 -1.28
N THR A 67 2.14 13.30 -1.64
CA THR A 67 1.16 12.68 -0.72
C THR A 67 1.86 11.93 0.41
N ASN A 68 2.91 11.16 0.09
CA ASN A 68 3.70 10.44 1.10
C ASN A 68 4.42 11.41 2.06
N SER A 69 5.00 12.48 1.55
CA SER A 69 5.62 13.53 2.36
C SER A 69 4.60 14.21 3.28
N GLN A 70 3.40 14.50 2.77
CA GLN A 70 2.34 15.12 3.56
C GLN A 70 1.82 14.19 4.66
N THR A 71 1.72 12.89 4.39
CA THR A 71 1.32 11.88 5.40
C THR A 71 2.33 11.84 6.55
N ALA A 72 3.64 11.85 6.25
CA ALA A 72 4.68 11.88 7.26
C ALA A 72 4.63 13.19 8.08
N LYS A 73 4.49 14.36 7.43
CA LYS A 73 4.34 15.66 8.10
C LYS A 73 3.13 15.69 9.02
N ASN A 74 2.01 15.10 8.60
CA ASN A 74 0.81 15.02 9.44
C ASN A 74 1.01 14.10 10.65
N GLY A 75 1.81 13.04 10.53
CA GLY A 75 2.22 12.21 11.66
C GLY A 75 3.04 13.02 12.68
N TYR A 76 4.09 13.68 12.23
CA TYR A 76 4.95 14.51 13.09
C TYR A 76 4.19 15.62 13.82
N LYS A 77 3.26 16.26 13.12
CA LYS A 77 2.38 17.27 13.75
C LYS A 77 1.52 16.67 14.85
N GLU A 78 1.03 15.45 14.68
CA GLU A 78 0.22 14.78 15.70
C GLU A 78 1.04 14.43 16.95
N GLU A 79 2.28 13.94 16.75
CA GLU A 79 3.22 13.66 17.83
C GLU A 79 3.51 14.91 18.66
N GLU A 80 3.74 16.07 18.02
CA GLU A 80 3.92 17.37 18.67
C GLU A 80 2.68 17.82 19.44
N LEU A 81 1.48 17.60 18.89
CA LEU A 81 0.22 17.94 19.56
C LEU A 81 0.00 17.07 20.81
N VAL A 82 0.31 15.77 20.74
CA VAL A 82 0.23 14.88 21.90
C VAL A 82 1.23 15.30 22.98
N CYS A 83 2.45 15.71 22.63
CA CYS A 83 3.39 16.26 23.61
C CYS A 83 2.82 17.52 24.31
N LYS A 84 2.22 18.45 23.55
CA LYS A 84 1.59 19.64 24.14
C LYS A 84 0.45 19.27 25.06
N ASP A 85 -0.37 18.29 24.69
CA ASP A 85 -1.46 17.81 25.53
C ASP A 85 -0.92 17.19 26.83
N LEU A 86 0.10 16.34 26.75
CA LEU A 86 0.71 15.71 27.93
C LEU A 86 1.43 16.72 28.85
N ASN A 87 1.87 17.85 28.32
CA ASN A 87 2.42 18.97 29.08
C ASN A 87 1.34 19.89 29.68
N ASN A 88 0.07 19.71 29.27
CA ASN A 88 -1.07 20.40 29.88
C ASN A 88 -1.42 19.77 31.24
N LYS A 89 -1.52 20.60 32.28
CA LYS A 89 -1.77 20.14 33.66
C LYS A 89 -3.01 19.24 33.79
N LEU A 90 -4.13 19.61 33.17
CA LEU A 90 -5.40 18.88 33.29
C LEU A 90 -5.31 17.50 32.64
N ILE A 91 -4.66 17.41 31.46
CA ILE A 91 -4.47 16.16 30.74
C ILE A 91 -3.47 15.26 31.47
N LYS A 92 -2.38 15.86 31.97
CA LYS A 92 -1.39 15.16 32.79
C LYS A 92 -2.05 14.53 34.03
N GLU A 93 -2.85 15.29 34.78
CA GLU A 93 -3.60 14.81 35.91
C GLU A 93 -4.56 13.66 35.55
N ALA A 94 -5.27 13.76 34.41
CA ALA A 94 -6.18 12.72 33.94
C ALA A 94 -5.46 11.40 33.62
N PHE A 95 -4.20 11.46 33.15
CA PHE A 95 -3.42 10.27 32.81
C PHE A 95 -2.47 9.79 33.91
N THR A 96 -2.32 10.55 35.00
CA THR A 96 -1.49 10.17 36.16
C THR A 96 -1.73 8.75 36.67
N PRO A 97 -2.97 8.21 36.76
CA PRO A 97 -3.20 6.85 37.24
C PRO A 97 -2.49 5.76 36.41
N MET A 98 -2.17 6.04 35.15
CA MET A 98 -1.48 5.09 34.26
C MET A 98 -0.01 5.48 34.03
N LEU A 99 0.26 6.76 33.80
CA LEU A 99 1.58 7.26 33.41
C LEU A 99 2.47 7.60 34.61
N GLY A 100 1.88 7.74 35.81
CA GLY A 100 2.54 8.36 36.95
C GLY A 100 2.64 9.88 36.81
N ASP A 101 3.09 10.54 37.86
CA ASP A 101 3.27 12.01 37.92
C ASP A 101 4.73 12.45 37.77
N ASN A 102 5.65 11.50 37.74
CA ASN A 102 7.09 11.74 37.78
C ASN A 102 7.71 12.12 36.43
N TYR A 103 6.97 12.06 35.31
CA TYR A 103 7.53 12.52 34.05
C TYR A 103 7.51 14.06 33.98
N ASN A 104 8.57 14.61 33.44
CA ASN A 104 8.71 16.03 33.17
C ASN A 104 8.22 16.40 31.76
N GLU A 105 8.73 17.45 31.15
CA GLU A 105 8.31 17.90 29.84
C GLU A 105 8.44 16.78 28.78
N CYS A 106 7.37 16.58 28.02
CA CYS A 106 7.29 15.59 26.95
C CYS A 106 7.61 16.23 25.62
N ASN A 107 8.49 15.62 24.85
CA ASN A 107 8.95 16.09 23.57
C ASN A 107 8.87 15.00 22.51
N ARG A 108 8.69 15.43 21.26
CA ARG A 108 8.81 14.57 20.12
C ARG A 108 10.27 14.16 19.93
N ILE A 109 10.53 12.89 19.67
CA ILE A 109 11.87 12.40 19.37
C ILE A 109 11.96 11.91 17.92
N THR A 110 13.17 11.94 17.38
CA THR A 110 13.46 11.53 15.99
C THR A 110 14.50 10.43 16.00
N GLY A 111 14.38 9.49 15.06
CA GLY A 111 15.34 8.40 14.94
C GLY A 111 14.73 7.15 14.32
N ASN A 112 15.54 6.11 14.24
CA ASN A 112 15.10 4.81 13.73
C ASN A 112 14.67 3.90 14.90
N HIS A 113 13.61 4.29 15.57
CA HIS A 113 13.00 3.56 16.70
C HIS A 113 11.47 3.68 16.64
N LYS A 114 10.78 2.93 17.51
CA LYS A 114 9.30 2.90 17.58
C LYS A 114 8.72 3.95 18.51
N CYS A 115 9.54 4.58 19.33
CA CYS A 115 9.13 5.63 20.24
C CYS A 115 8.99 6.94 19.47
N ASP A 116 7.82 7.55 19.49
CA ASP A 116 7.51 8.80 18.78
C ASP A 116 7.68 10.02 19.72
N ILE A 117 7.41 9.83 21.04
CA ILE A 117 7.48 10.87 22.07
C ILE A 117 8.18 10.36 23.34
N GLN A 118 8.90 11.24 24.01
CA GLN A 118 9.62 10.92 25.24
C GLN A 118 9.64 12.12 26.19
N SER A 119 9.58 11.90 27.51
CA SER A 119 9.85 12.95 28.50
C SER A 119 11.36 13.17 28.66
N ASP A 120 11.78 14.38 29.05
CA ASP A 120 13.19 14.73 29.21
C ASP A 120 13.91 13.83 30.20
N ASN A 121 13.23 13.42 31.28
CA ASN A 121 13.76 12.46 32.22
C ASN A 121 13.65 10.99 31.78
N LYS A 122 13.16 10.73 30.56
CA LYS A 122 13.05 9.40 29.92
C LYS A 122 12.12 8.41 30.64
N ILE A 123 11.31 8.86 31.58
CA ILE A 123 10.35 8.03 32.30
C ILE A 123 9.15 7.67 31.42
N LEU A 124 8.64 8.64 30.63
CA LEU A 124 7.56 8.42 29.68
C LEU A 124 8.13 8.20 28.29
N LYS A 125 7.76 7.09 27.66
CA LYS A 125 8.11 6.74 26.27
C LYS A 125 6.87 6.24 25.56
N GLY A 126 6.49 6.88 24.46
CA GLY A 126 5.23 6.59 23.81
C GLY A 126 5.30 6.49 22.30
N GLN A 127 4.47 5.60 21.76
CA GLN A 127 4.15 5.55 20.35
C GLN A 127 2.80 6.24 20.12
N VAL A 128 2.71 7.08 19.09
CA VAL A 128 1.50 7.84 18.77
C VAL A 128 0.85 7.30 17.51
N LYS A 129 -0.44 7.06 17.55
CA LYS A 129 -1.24 6.64 16.39
C LYS A 129 -2.51 7.47 16.28
N LYS A 130 -2.66 8.10 15.13
CA LYS A 130 -3.92 8.72 14.73
C LYS A 130 -4.88 7.63 14.24
N TYR A 131 -6.11 7.61 14.74
CA TYR A 131 -7.06 6.57 14.34
C TYR A 131 -8.47 7.11 14.08
N LYS A 132 -9.22 6.35 13.32
CA LYS A 132 -10.66 6.40 13.18
C LYS A 132 -11.21 5.00 13.43
N LYS A 133 -12.46 4.90 13.88
CA LYS A 133 -13.11 3.63 14.16
C LYS A 133 -13.02 2.68 12.96
N GLY A 134 -12.57 1.45 13.19
CA GLY A 134 -12.45 0.40 12.18
C GLY A 134 -11.34 0.59 11.14
N GLN A 135 -10.51 1.63 11.24
CA GLN A 135 -9.40 1.83 10.33
C GLN A 135 -8.10 1.22 10.85
N PHE A 136 -7.33 0.64 9.94
CA PHE A 136 -5.99 0.14 10.22
C PHE A 136 -4.97 1.26 10.38
N GLN A 137 -4.17 1.20 11.44
CA GLN A 137 -2.95 1.98 11.64
C GLN A 137 -1.73 1.09 11.41
N GLN A 138 -0.69 1.63 10.77
CA GLN A 138 0.56 0.90 10.61
C GLN A 138 1.32 0.86 11.94
N LEU A 139 1.59 -0.35 12.45
CA LEU A 139 2.50 -0.57 13.57
C LEU A 139 3.93 -0.69 13.06
N ASP A 140 4.12 -1.56 12.07
CA ASP A 140 5.43 -1.92 11.59
C ASP A 140 5.46 -2.16 10.07
N ARG A 141 6.68 -2.05 9.49
CA ARG A 141 6.93 -2.32 8.09
C ARG A 141 8.39 -2.68 7.86
N HIS A 142 8.65 -3.95 7.61
CA HIS A 142 9.99 -4.48 7.37
C HIS A 142 9.99 -5.55 6.27
N TRP A 143 11.18 -5.97 5.88
CA TRP A 143 11.36 -7.15 5.04
C TRP A 143 11.05 -8.41 5.84
N ILE A 144 10.54 -9.45 5.20
CA ILE A 144 10.30 -10.76 5.82
C ILE A 144 11.59 -11.31 6.41
N SER A 145 12.72 -11.11 5.75
CA SER A 145 14.03 -11.49 6.27
C SER A 145 14.34 -10.86 7.63
N CYS A 146 13.91 -9.62 7.89
CA CYS A 146 14.11 -8.99 9.19
C CYS A 146 13.28 -9.70 10.28
N LEU A 147 12.04 -10.10 9.99
CA LEU A 147 11.21 -10.86 10.92
C LEU A 147 11.83 -12.23 11.20
N ILE A 148 12.25 -12.96 10.18
CA ILE A 148 12.88 -14.29 10.30
C ILE A 148 14.21 -14.19 11.07
N ASN A 149 15.03 -13.18 10.81
CA ASN A 149 16.29 -12.99 11.54
C ASN A 149 16.06 -12.73 13.04
N ASN A 150 14.93 -12.10 13.38
CA ASN A 150 14.56 -11.83 14.78
C ASN A 150 13.87 -13.04 15.44
N ILE A 151 13.18 -13.88 14.67
CA ILE A 151 12.49 -15.10 15.10
C ILE A 151 12.92 -16.24 14.16
N PRO A 152 14.11 -16.84 14.40
CA PRO A 152 14.70 -17.83 13.48
C PRO A 152 13.82 -19.05 13.23
N GLU A 153 12.98 -19.42 14.17
CA GLU A 153 12.06 -20.55 14.06
C GLU A 153 11.04 -20.38 12.92
N LEU A 154 10.73 -19.14 12.55
CA LEU A 154 9.86 -18.85 11.39
C LEU A 154 10.52 -19.18 10.05
N ASN A 155 11.81 -19.57 10.05
CA ASN A 155 12.47 -20.02 8.82
C ASN A 155 11.84 -21.29 8.24
N GLU A 156 11.28 -22.15 9.07
CA GLU A 156 10.55 -23.35 8.63
C GLU A 156 9.37 -23.03 7.70
N VAL A 157 8.76 -21.85 7.88
CA VAL A 157 7.63 -21.37 7.07
C VAL A 157 7.98 -20.18 6.18
N SER A 158 9.28 -19.92 6.01
CA SER A 158 9.78 -18.77 5.26
C SER A 158 9.27 -18.72 3.81
N GLN A 159 9.14 -19.89 3.17
CA GLN A 159 8.63 -19.95 1.81
C GLN A 159 7.15 -19.53 1.72
N ILE A 160 6.33 -19.94 2.68
CA ILE A 160 4.91 -19.52 2.74
C ILE A 160 4.82 -18.02 2.97
N LEU A 161 5.63 -17.48 3.88
CA LEU A 161 5.71 -16.05 4.14
C LEU A 161 6.12 -15.26 2.90
N LYS A 162 7.13 -15.73 2.16
CA LYS A 162 7.54 -15.11 0.90
C LYS A 162 6.44 -15.19 -0.16
N ASP A 163 5.80 -16.33 -0.32
CA ASP A 163 4.72 -16.52 -1.29
C ASP A 163 3.52 -15.64 -1.00
N LEU A 164 3.25 -15.35 0.28
CA LEU A 164 2.15 -14.50 0.70
C LEU A 164 2.47 -13.00 0.56
N PHE A 165 3.69 -12.60 0.87
CA PHE A 165 4.06 -11.19 1.00
C PHE A 165 5.01 -10.66 -0.07
N GLU A 166 5.73 -11.54 -0.79
CA GLU A 166 6.69 -11.15 -1.81
C GLU A 166 6.20 -11.56 -3.21
N TYR A 167 6.20 -10.61 -4.13
CA TYR A 167 5.96 -10.91 -5.53
C TYR A 167 7.27 -11.09 -6.27
N PRO A 168 7.33 -11.98 -7.26
CA PRO A 168 8.49 -12.10 -8.13
C PRO A 168 8.81 -10.75 -8.75
N LEU A 169 10.10 -10.41 -8.76
CA LEU A 169 10.61 -9.20 -9.39
C LEU A 169 11.36 -9.56 -10.67
N LEU A 170 11.25 -8.70 -11.67
CA LEU A 170 12.13 -8.72 -12.83
C LEU A 170 13.54 -8.25 -12.43
N PRO A 171 14.59 -8.55 -13.23
CA PRO A 171 15.97 -8.11 -12.95
C PRO A 171 16.09 -6.58 -12.76
N ASN A 172 15.25 -5.80 -13.40
CA ASN A 172 15.18 -4.34 -13.22
C ASN A 172 14.50 -3.89 -11.92
N GLY A 173 14.08 -4.81 -11.05
CA GLY A 173 13.42 -4.52 -9.78
C GLY A 173 11.93 -4.20 -9.89
N THR A 174 11.32 -4.33 -11.07
CA THR A 174 9.87 -4.16 -11.25
C THR A 174 9.15 -5.50 -11.06
N HIS A 175 7.84 -5.45 -10.78
CA HIS A 175 7.06 -6.69 -10.68
C HIS A 175 6.76 -7.28 -12.04
N VAL A 176 6.85 -8.61 -12.12
CA VAL A 176 6.29 -9.37 -13.24
C VAL A 176 4.77 -9.28 -13.15
N ASP A 177 4.11 -8.66 -14.10
CA ASP A 177 2.64 -8.58 -14.27
C ASP A 177 1.78 -8.64 -13.00
N LYS A 178 1.24 -7.50 -12.60
CA LYS A 178 0.42 -7.32 -11.39
C LYS A 178 -0.86 -8.13 -11.34
N SER A 179 -1.44 -8.44 -12.50
CA SER A 179 -2.72 -9.15 -12.58
C SER A 179 -2.59 -10.63 -12.25
N LYS A 180 -1.39 -11.20 -12.39
CA LYS A 180 -1.11 -12.63 -12.24
C LYS A 180 -0.54 -13.04 -10.88
N HIS A 181 -0.24 -12.10 -9.98
CA HIS A 181 0.68 -12.34 -8.86
C HIS A 181 0.12 -12.15 -7.45
N ILE A 182 -1.20 -12.07 -7.28
CA ILE A 182 -1.76 -12.28 -5.95
C ILE A 182 -1.74 -13.78 -5.68
N LYS A 183 -0.61 -14.28 -5.19
CA LYS A 183 -0.58 -15.62 -4.63
C LYS A 183 -1.48 -15.64 -3.41
N LYS A 184 -2.56 -16.38 -3.51
CA LYS A 184 -3.45 -16.64 -2.39
C LYS A 184 -2.96 -17.89 -1.71
N LEU A 185 -2.86 -17.88 -0.39
CA LEU A 185 -2.69 -19.11 0.37
C LEU A 185 -3.95 -19.96 0.22
N CYS A 186 -3.87 -21.02 -0.54
CA CYS A 186 -4.97 -21.94 -0.75
C CYS A 186 -4.47 -23.38 -0.80
N THR A 187 -5.38 -24.32 -0.60
CA THR A 187 -5.08 -25.75 -0.63
C THR A 187 -4.57 -26.25 -1.99
N SER A 188 -4.75 -25.50 -3.07
CA SER A 188 -4.12 -25.79 -4.36
C SER A 188 -2.60 -25.52 -4.37
N ASN A 189 -2.11 -24.61 -3.49
CA ASN A 189 -0.68 -24.30 -3.38
C ASN A 189 -0.02 -25.07 -2.24
N TYR A 190 -0.77 -25.33 -1.17
CA TYR A 190 -0.30 -25.95 0.06
C TYR A 190 -1.37 -26.90 0.58
N SER A 191 -0.97 -28.08 1.08
CA SER A 191 -1.90 -28.96 1.77
C SER A 191 -2.47 -28.29 3.04
N GLN A 192 -3.63 -28.73 3.50
CA GLN A 192 -4.22 -28.18 4.73
C GLN A 192 -3.28 -28.35 5.92
N SER A 193 -2.60 -29.52 6.05
CA SER A 193 -1.64 -29.77 7.12
C SER A 193 -0.45 -28.80 7.13
N ILE A 194 0.02 -28.35 5.95
CA ILE A 194 1.08 -27.33 5.85
C ILE A 194 0.55 -25.96 6.33
N LEU A 195 -0.66 -25.62 5.95
CA LEU A 195 -1.28 -24.36 6.38
C LEU A 195 -1.58 -24.36 7.88
N ASP A 196 -1.99 -25.49 8.44
CA ASP A 196 -2.22 -25.64 9.89
C ASP A 196 -0.90 -25.51 10.66
N ASN A 197 0.15 -26.20 10.24
CA ASN A 197 1.50 -26.04 10.83
C ASN A 197 2.02 -24.59 10.72
N PHE A 198 1.76 -23.92 9.60
CA PHE A 198 2.10 -22.52 9.42
C PHE A 198 1.39 -21.63 10.47
N LEU A 199 0.09 -21.82 10.69
CA LEU A 199 -0.67 -21.06 11.68
C LEU A 199 -0.24 -21.42 13.11
N ASP A 200 0.06 -22.70 13.37
CA ASP A 200 0.54 -23.17 14.68
C ASP A 200 1.88 -22.52 15.05
N LEU A 201 2.82 -22.43 14.09
CA LEU A 201 4.09 -21.74 14.30
C LEU A 201 3.88 -20.23 14.55
N LEU A 202 3.02 -19.56 13.79
CA LEU A 202 2.71 -18.17 14.05
C LEU A 202 2.07 -17.97 15.44
N ASN A 203 1.18 -18.86 15.84
CA ASN A 203 0.56 -18.81 17.15
C ASN A 203 1.55 -19.13 18.29
N LYS A 204 2.47 -20.04 18.08
CA LYS A 204 3.54 -20.36 19.03
C LYS A 204 4.47 -19.18 19.29
N PHE A 205 4.86 -18.47 18.24
CA PHE A 205 5.79 -17.32 18.30
C PHE A 205 5.06 -15.96 18.28
N LYS A 206 3.77 -15.98 18.58
CA LYS A 206 2.90 -14.80 18.50
C LYS A 206 3.40 -13.64 19.36
N ARG A 207 3.80 -13.91 20.61
CA ARG A 207 4.34 -12.88 21.49
C ARG A 207 5.54 -12.18 20.88
N GLN A 208 6.51 -12.91 20.36
CA GLN A 208 7.69 -12.34 19.72
C GLN A 208 7.35 -11.51 18.46
N ILE A 209 6.35 -11.97 17.68
CA ILE A 209 5.86 -11.20 16.51
C ILE A 209 5.23 -9.88 16.96
N LEU A 210 4.47 -9.89 18.06
CA LEU A 210 3.85 -8.69 18.61
C LEU A 210 4.90 -7.74 19.21
N GLU A 211 5.83 -8.26 20.02
CA GLU A 211 6.95 -7.48 20.56
C GLU A 211 7.79 -6.84 19.46
N TYR A 212 8.09 -7.59 18.41
CA TYR A 212 8.77 -7.05 17.23
C TYR A 212 7.96 -5.90 16.58
N ALA A 213 6.64 -6.03 16.47
CA ALA A 213 5.78 -5.02 15.86
C ALA A 213 5.70 -3.73 16.70
N PHE A 214 5.61 -3.84 18.02
CA PHE A 214 5.45 -2.70 18.93
C PHE A 214 6.78 -2.06 19.31
N PHE A 215 7.80 -2.85 19.61
CA PHE A 215 9.07 -2.36 20.14
C PHE A 215 10.14 -2.17 19.05
N GLY A 216 10.06 -2.92 17.96
CA GLY A 216 11.08 -2.93 16.90
C GLY A 216 12.36 -3.60 17.35
N LEU A 217 13.46 -3.30 16.66
CA LEU A 217 14.79 -3.90 16.92
C LEU A 217 15.68 -3.04 17.82
N ASN A 218 15.33 -1.78 18.05
CA ASN A 218 16.13 -0.89 18.90
C ASN A 218 15.68 -1.04 20.36
N LEU A 219 16.49 -1.73 21.14
CA LEU A 219 16.22 -2.01 22.56
C LEU A 219 16.45 -0.81 23.47
N GLU A 220 17.19 0.21 23.05
CA GLU A 220 17.53 1.36 23.90
C GLU A 220 16.36 2.32 24.11
N ILE A 221 15.50 2.46 23.08
CA ILE A 221 14.37 3.39 23.10
C ILE A 221 13.11 2.65 22.66
N GLN A 222 12.57 1.86 23.60
CA GLN A 222 11.30 1.16 23.41
C GLN A 222 10.15 1.97 23.98
N PRO A 223 9.01 2.10 23.28
CA PRO A 223 7.83 2.74 23.82
C PRO A 223 7.17 1.84 24.89
N GLU A 224 6.74 2.43 26.00
CA GLU A 224 5.99 1.75 27.05
C GLU A 224 4.48 1.94 26.88
N TYR A 225 4.10 3.05 26.22
CA TYR A 225 2.71 3.46 26.05
C TYR A 225 2.35 3.62 24.58
N LEU A 226 1.11 3.25 24.26
CA LEU A 226 0.47 3.51 22.97
C LEU A 226 -0.58 4.60 23.14
N PHE A 227 -0.35 5.76 22.54
CA PHE A 227 -1.30 6.87 22.48
C PHE A 227 -2.10 6.80 21.19
N GLY A 228 -3.41 6.68 21.31
CA GLY A 228 -4.35 6.76 20.19
C GLY A 228 -5.05 8.11 20.18
N VAL A 229 -4.95 8.86 19.09
CA VAL A 229 -5.72 10.09 18.90
C VAL A 229 -6.87 9.81 17.96
N GLU A 230 -8.08 9.83 18.50
CA GLU A 230 -9.29 9.65 17.71
C GLU A 230 -9.62 10.90 16.92
N TYR A 231 -9.99 10.67 15.68
CA TYR A 231 -10.51 11.72 14.81
C TYR A 231 -11.95 11.44 14.42
N GLU A 232 -12.81 12.38 14.74
CA GLU A 232 -14.14 12.43 14.22
C GLU A 232 -14.18 13.50 13.10
N ASN A 233 -14.50 13.05 11.88
CA ASN A 233 -14.32 13.84 10.67
C ASN A 233 -12.86 14.33 10.51
N THR A 234 -12.61 15.63 10.74
CA THR A 234 -11.27 16.24 10.64
C THR A 234 -10.76 16.76 11.99
N LYS A 235 -11.56 16.65 13.05
CA LYS A 235 -11.24 17.18 14.38
C LYS A 235 -10.75 16.08 15.30
N ARG A 236 -9.79 16.41 16.15
CA ARG A 236 -9.39 15.58 17.27
C ARG A 236 -10.55 15.52 18.27
N ASN A 237 -10.90 14.32 18.67
CA ASN A 237 -12.03 14.09 19.56
C ASN A 237 -11.56 13.70 20.98
N LYS A 238 -10.66 12.73 21.04
CA LYS A 238 -10.11 12.26 22.31
C LYS A 238 -8.72 11.64 22.15
N ILE A 239 -8.00 11.57 23.24
CA ILE A 239 -6.79 10.77 23.39
C ILE A 239 -7.11 9.57 24.25
N VAL A 240 -6.66 8.39 23.83
CA VAL A 240 -6.65 7.16 24.62
C VAL A 240 -5.22 6.72 24.86
N VAL A 241 -4.92 6.17 26.02
CA VAL A 241 -3.60 5.64 26.34
C VAL A 241 -3.71 4.21 26.86
N PHE A 242 -2.83 3.34 26.37
CA PHE A 242 -2.69 1.95 26.76
C PHE A 242 -1.24 1.71 27.19
N LYS A 243 -1.02 0.80 28.16
CA LYS A 243 0.29 0.17 28.31
C LYS A 243 0.47 -0.85 27.19
N ILE A 244 1.59 -0.79 26.47
CA ILE A 244 1.85 -1.71 25.34
C ILE A 244 1.89 -3.15 25.81
N GLU A 245 2.40 -3.41 27.01
CA GLU A 245 2.41 -4.76 27.60
C GLU A 245 1.00 -5.31 27.79
N ASP A 246 0.04 -4.50 28.25
CA ASP A 246 -1.36 -4.93 28.40
C ASP A 246 -2.00 -5.22 27.03
N VAL A 247 -1.64 -4.43 26.02
CA VAL A 247 -2.07 -4.67 24.62
C VAL A 247 -1.53 -6.01 24.12
N ILE A 248 -0.24 -6.28 24.31
CA ILE A 248 0.40 -7.54 23.90
C ILE A 248 -0.26 -8.71 24.64
N ASN A 249 -0.44 -8.60 25.95
CA ASN A 249 -1.07 -9.65 26.77
C ASN A 249 -2.52 -9.96 26.34
N TYR A 250 -3.25 -8.95 25.88
CA TYR A 250 -4.58 -9.16 25.31
C TYR A 250 -4.48 -9.86 23.94
N LEU A 251 -3.63 -9.37 23.04
CA LEU A 251 -3.48 -9.89 21.68
C LEU A 251 -2.94 -11.32 21.68
N GLU A 252 -2.11 -11.69 22.65
CA GLU A 252 -1.57 -13.04 22.81
C GLU A 252 -2.66 -14.10 23.06
N LYS A 253 -3.80 -13.73 23.62
CA LYS A 253 -4.95 -14.62 23.84
C LYS A 253 -5.73 -14.92 22.55
N LEU A 254 -5.52 -14.13 21.50
CA LEU A 254 -6.18 -14.29 20.20
C LEU A 254 -5.37 -15.24 19.30
N ASN A 255 -6.01 -15.81 18.28
CA ASN A 255 -5.35 -16.70 17.34
C ASN A 255 -5.17 -16.06 15.96
N PHE A 256 -4.06 -16.39 15.32
CA PHE A 256 -3.83 -16.10 13.91
C PHE A 256 -4.70 -16.98 13.02
N LYS A 257 -5.22 -16.38 11.97
CA LYS A 257 -6.00 -17.08 10.93
C LYS A 257 -5.68 -16.49 9.56
N ILE A 258 -5.86 -17.28 8.53
CA ILE A 258 -5.76 -16.79 7.14
C ILE A 258 -7.01 -15.97 6.84
N SER A 259 -6.84 -14.80 6.23
CA SER A 259 -7.96 -13.94 5.83
C SER A 259 -8.90 -14.65 4.83
N PRO A 260 -10.20 -14.31 4.77
CA PRO A 260 -11.14 -14.91 3.81
C PRO A 260 -10.66 -14.79 2.35
N ARG A 261 -9.96 -13.69 2.01
CA ARG A 261 -9.35 -13.49 0.69
C ARG A 261 -8.02 -14.26 0.51
N LYS A 262 -7.51 -14.88 1.55
CA LYS A 262 -6.25 -15.65 1.56
C LYS A 262 -5.01 -14.84 1.16
N THR A 263 -5.04 -13.53 1.41
CA THR A 263 -3.98 -12.58 1.05
C THR A 263 -3.33 -11.89 2.25
N ALA A 264 -3.77 -12.20 3.45
CA ALA A 264 -3.27 -11.67 4.70
C ALA A 264 -3.46 -12.68 5.82
N ILE A 265 -2.71 -12.51 6.90
CA ILE A 265 -2.89 -13.20 8.17
C ILE A 265 -3.54 -12.21 9.13
N LEU A 266 -4.58 -12.63 9.82
CA LEU A 266 -5.34 -11.82 10.74
C LEU A 266 -5.21 -12.40 12.17
N LEU A 267 -5.13 -11.53 13.16
CA LEU A 267 -5.17 -11.91 14.58
C LEU A 267 -6.50 -11.45 15.17
N GLY A 268 -7.21 -12.39 15.77
CA GLY A 268 -8.53 -12.18 16.34
C GLY A 268 -9.67 -12.21 15.31
N ASP A 269 -10.89 -12.44 15.79
CA ASP A 269 -12.07 -12.52 14.93
C ASP A 269 -12.46 -11.20 14.28
N ASP A 270 -12.21 -10.11 14.98
CA ASP A 270 -12.40 -8.74 14.53
C ASP A 270 -11.20 -8.19 13.72
N SER A 271 -10.21 -9.05 13.42
CA SER A 271 -9.01 -8.67 12.65
C SER A 271 -8.21 -7.52 13.29
N THR A 272 -8.10 -7.52 14.62
CA THR A 272 -7.41 -6.45 15.38
C THR A 272 -6.00 -6.22 14.88
N ILE A 273 -5.25 -7.28 14.53
CA ILE A 273 -3.96 -7.19 13.82
C ILE A 273 -4.10 -7.80 12.42
N SER A 274 -3.41 -7.24 11.47
CA SER A 274 -3.26 -7.78 10.12
C SER A 274 -1.80 -7.76 9.69
N LEU A 275 -1.29 -8.93 9.32
CA LEU A 275 -0.03 -9.11 8.62
C LEU A 275 -0.34 -9.16 7.13
N GLN A 276 0.14 -8.22 6.37
CA GLN A 276 -0.15 -8.14 4.95
C GLN A 276 1.04 -7.56 4.16
N ARG A 277 1.05 -7.81 2.86
CA ARG A 277 1.98 -7.13 1.97
C ARG A 277 1.69 -5.63 1.97
N LYS A 278 2.73 -4.80 1.99
CA LYS A 278 2.59 -3.34 1.90
C LYS A 278 1.72 -2.94 0.71
N GLY A 279 1.96 -3.54 -0.47
CA GLY A 279 1.26 -3.16 -1.70
C GLY A 279 1.53 -1.70 -2.08
N GLY A 280 0.65 -1.13 -2.90
CA GLY A 280 0.86 0.21 -3.44
C GLY A 280 2.12 0.25 -4.32
N ASP A 281 2.59 1.42 -4.70
CA ASP A 281 3.81 1.64 -5.48
C ASP A 281 4.07 0.54 -6.52
N THR A 282 3.29 0.59 -7.55
CA THR A 282 3.34 -0.36 -8.63
C THR A 282 4.76 -0.50 -9.17
N GLY A 283 5.35 -1.68 -8.94
CA GLY A 283 6.64 -2.02 -9.49
C GLY A 283 7.85 -1.76 -8.60
N LYS A 284 7.73 -1.10 -7.46
CA LYS A 284 8.87 -0.90 -6.56
C LYS A 284 9.10 -2.11 -5.66
N LYS A 285 10.38 -2.48 -5.47
CA LYS A 285 10.81 -3.53 -4.54
C LYS A 285 10.21 -3.34 -3.13
N SER A 286 10.09 -2.09 -2.65
CA SER A 286 9.52 -1.76 -1.34
C SER A 286 8.07 -2.20 -1.16
N SER A 287 7.32 -2.49 -2.21
CA SER A 287 5.96 -3.02 -2.11
C SER A 287 5.88 -4.45 -1.58
N ASN A 288 7.02 -5.17 -1.55
CA ASN A 288 7.15 -6.51 -0.98
C ASN A 288 7.46 -6.52 0.53
N GLN A 289 7.49 -5.37 1.18
CA GLN A 289 7.65 -5.35 2.63
C GLN A 289 6.41 -5.91 3.32
N LEU A 290 6.63 -6.70 4.35
CA LEU A 290 5.60 -7.08 5.32
C LEU A 290 5.16 -5.82 6.05
N GLN A 291 3.87 -5.64 6.18
CA GLN A 291 3.26 -4.57 6.94
C GLN A 291 2.38 -5.16 8.03
N ILE A 292 2.68 -4.83 9.28
CA ILE A 292 1.86 -5.18 10.43
C ILE A 292 1.00 -3.97 10.77
N LYS A 293 -0.30 -4.18 10.79
CA LYS A 293 -1.33 -3.14 11.03
C LYS A 293 -2.19 -3.49 12.22
N LEU A 294 -2.63 -2.46 12.93
CA LEU A 294 -3.51 -2.53 14.08
C LEU A 294 -4.81 -1.76 13.77
N ILE A 295 -5.96 -2.29 14.17
CA ILE A 295 -7.19 -1.53 14.33
C ILE A 295 -7.28 -1.11 15.81
N LEU A 296 -6.79 0.08 16.13
CA LEU A 296 -6.66 0.56 17.48
C LEU A 296 -8.03 0.62 18.19
N SER A 297 -9.09 1.00 17.47
CA SER A 297 -10.44 1.02 18.04
C SER A 297 -10.93 -0.35 18.56
N ASN A 298 -10.34 -1.46 18.11
CA ASN A 298 -10.70 -2.79 18.60
C ASN A 298 -10.07 -3.13 19.96
N LEU A 299 -9.15 -2.31 20.45
CA LEU A 299 -8.58 -2.43 21.79
C LEU A 299 -9.45 -1.74 22.86
N ILE A 300 -10.27 -0.78 22.44
CA ILE A 300 -11.15 -0.02 23.35
C ILE A 300 -12.10 -1.01 24.03
N ASP A 301 -12.28 -0.86 25.33
CA ASP A 301 -13.08 -1.72 26.21
C ASP A 301 -12.57 -3.17 26.37
N LYS A 302 -11.47 -3.54 25.70
CA LYS A 302 -10.87 -4.89 25.79
C LYS A 302 -9.53 -4.90 26.53
N VAL A 303 -8.86 -3.75 26.54
CA VAL A 303 -7.57 -3.56 27.20
C VAL A 303 -7.70 -2.41 28.18
N PRO A 304 -7.09 -2.50 29.39
CA PRO A 304 -7.07 -1.38 30.32
C PRO A 304 -6.54 -0.11 29.64
N MET A 305 -7.29 0.96 29.76
CA MET A 305 -6.96 2.24 29.14
C MET A 305 -7.44 3.42 29.98
N LEU A 306 -6.86 4.59 29.71
CA LEU A 306 -7.44 5.89 30.10
C LEU A 306 -7.78 6.69 28.86
N GLU A 307 -8.80 7.55 28.96
CA GLU A 307 -9.16 8.47 27.88
C GLU A 307 -9.36 9.89 28.40
N TYR A 308 -9.09 10.85 27.52
CA TYR A 308 -9.35 12.27 27.74
C TYR A 308 -10.04 12.86 26.51
N LYS A 309 -11.18 13.52 26.67
CA LYS A 309 -11.86 14.23 25.60
C LYS A 309 -11.20 15.59 25.38
N LEU A 310 -10.90 15.89 24.11
CA LEU A 310 -10.20 17.11 23.69
C LEU A 310 -11.16 18.28 23.39
#